data_0c231c37576645bdf3db34e653225761
#
_entry.id   0c231c37576645bdf3db34e653225761
#
_cell.length_a   1.000
_cell.length_b   1.000
_cell.length_c   1.000
_cell.angle_alpha   90.00
_cell.angle_beta   90.00
_cell.angle_gamma   90.00
#
_symmetry.space_group_name_H-M   'P 1'
#
loop_
_entity.id
_entity.type
_entity.pdbx_description
1 polymer ?
#
loop_
_entity_poly.entity_id
_entity_poly.type
_entity_poly.pdbx_seq_one_letter_code
_entity_poly.pdbx_strand_id
1 'polypeptide(L)'
;MKHLKEYLSITMTVAMSVAAMPAEARVKLPQVLSSGMIVQREAPVRLWGTADPGEPVSVKVTDSRKKPVGSRKGVTTVAGDDGKWSLELPALKAGGPYTFTINDVTLDDVLSGDVFICSGQSNMELPVSRVTDMFADEIVAYSSNEVRQYYVPREVEFHKPLEDTKAAAWKPATQDNVMGFSALRYFFAKDLNARTGVPVGIISANWGGTPVESWISEESLQAFPRAINEKRIYEDDAYRESVKKVEGQNYAHWNAALYAGDPGLHGEKMWYAPDFDDSGWAVVDIVKGTVTDGTVTGDDLHNGWSGNKWASDGLNPINGSHWFRKNVTLTAEQAEKPAVLRLGCIIDADSVYVNGTFVGTTSYQYPPRIYNVPAGVLKEGTNNVTVRLFSQNGSGSFVPEKPYKLLLGNGEEVSLDGDWRYHLGAPMVHGPGMEFWCYKPTVLYNSMIHPLVNLPVAGVVWYQGESNVSRRNEYGALLTTM
;
A
#
# COMPACT_ATOMS: atom_id res chain seq x y z
N MET A 1 72.14 -26.64 -61.44
CA MET A 1 72.48 -25.95 -60.18
C MET A 1 71.14 -25.48 -59.54
N LYS A 2 71.07 -25.85 -58.24
CA LYS A 2 70.28 -25.26 -57.19
C LYS A 2 68.74 -25.60 -57.12
N HIS A 3 68.44 -26.57 -56.36
CA HIS A 3 67.61 -26.71 -55.21
C HIS A 3 66.31 -25.90 -55.22
N LEU A 4 65.22 -26.65 -55.44
CA LEU A 4 63.87 -26.25 -55.08
C LEU A 4 63.52 -27.01 -53.79
N LYS A 5 63.33 -26.28 -52.65
CA LYS A 5 62.88 -26.82 -51.40
C LYS A 5 61.34 -26.87 -51.39
N GLU A 6 60.84 -28.07 -51.28
CA GLU A 6 59.38 -28.30 -50.96
C GLU A 6 59.09 -27.88 -49.53
N TYR A 7 58.17 -26.97 -49.38
CA TYR A 7 57.52 -26.72 -48.10
C TYR A 7 56.19 -27.47 -48.04
N LEU A 8 56.19 -28.57 -47.26
CA LEU A 8 54.96 -29.25 -46.89
C LEU A 8 54.26 -28.44 -45.82
N SER A 9 53.14 -27.85 -46.16
CA SER A 9 52.25 -27.15 -45.21
C SER A 9 51.29 -28.14 -44.62
N ILE A 10 51.51 -28.54 -43.36
CA ILE A 10 50.58 -29.36 -42.59
C ILE A 10 49.55 -28.40 -41.93
N THR A 11 48.35 -28.36 -42.51
CA THR A 11 47.22 -27.66 -41.93
C THR A 11 46.62 -28.55 -40.87
N MET A 12 46.93 -28.25 -39.60
CA MET A 12 46.31 -28.92 -38.44
C MET A 12 44.97 -28.28 -38.14
N THR A 13 43.91 -28.93 -38.59
CA THR A 13 42.51 -28.54 -38.26
C THR A 13 42.25 -28.95 -36.83
N VAL A 14 42.34 -28.00 -35.89
CA VAL A 14 41.89 -28.19 -34.51
C VAL A 14 40.38 -28.04 -34.53
N ALA A 15 39.66 -29.17 -34.51
CA ALA A 15 38.24 -29.20 -34.21
C ALA A 15 38.04 -28.88 -32.72
N MET A 16 37.73 -27.60 -32.41
CA MET A 16 37.20 -27.23 -31.11
C MET A 16 35.79 -27.84 -31.00
N SER A 17 35.68 -28.99 -30.37
CA SER A 17 34.44 -29.45 -29.81
C SER A 17 34.10 -28.51 -28.65
N VAL A 18 33.25 -27.50 -28.93
CA VAL A 18 32.53 -26.78 -27.89
C VAL A 18 31.62 -27.81 -27.27
N ALA A 19 32.02 -28.37 -26.13
CA ALA A 19 31.11 -29.08 -25.26
C ALA A 19 30.08 -28.02 -24.82
N ALA A 20 28.91 -28.05 -25.42
CA ALA A 20 27.76 -27.37 -24.89
C ALA A 20 27.56 -27.93 -23.46
N MET A 21 27.95 -27.18 -22.45
CA MET A 21 27.48 -27.43 -21.10
C MET A 21 25.94 -27.43 -21.21
N PRO A 22 25.24 -28.46 -20.79
CA PRO A 22 23.82 -28.38 -20.68
C PRO A 22 23.53 -27.17 -19.78
N ALA A 23 22.89 -26.16 -20.33
CA ALA A 23 22.29 -25.11 -19.50
C ALA A 23 21.34 -25.88 -18.59
N GLU A 24 21.62 -25.88 -17.28
CA GLU A 24 20.69 -26.43 -16.32
C GLU A 24 19.37 -25.70 -16.49
N ALA A 25 18.43 -26.37 -17.12
CA ALA A 25 17.10 -25.87 -17.31
C ALA A 25 16.46 -25.79 -15.93
N ARG A 26 16.38 -24.59 -15.38
CA ARG A 26 15.79 -24.34 -14.07
C ARG A 26 14.30 -24.19 -14.21
N VAL A 27 13.57 -25.09 -13.54
CA VAL A 27 12.14 -24.91 -13.29
C VAL A 27 11.94 -23.56 -12.60
N LYS A 28 11.08 -22.72 -13.18
CA LYS A 28 10.66 -21.44 -12.58
C LYS A 28 9.23 -21.56 -12.10
N LEU A 29 9.00 -21.15 -10.86
CA LEU A 29 7.67 -21.12 -10.24
C LEU A 29 7.19 -19.67 -10.17
N PRO A 30 5.86 -19.44 -10.27
CA PRO A 30 5.30 -18.14 -9.95
C PRO A 30 5.56 -17.78 -8.49
N GLN A 31 5.67 -16.48 -8.20
CA GLN A 31 6.05 -15.96 -6.88
C GLN A 31 5.16 -16.46 -5.74
N VAL A 32 3.87 -16.68 -6.02
CA VAL A 32 2.91 -17.17 -5.03
C VAL A 32 3.19 -18.60 -4.60
N LEU A 33 3.83 -19.42 -5.46
CA LEU A 33 4.28 -20.77 -5.15
C LEU A 33 5.70 -20.72 -4.57
N SER A 34 5.81 -20.39 -3.30
CA SER A 34 7.08 -20.20 -2.60
C SER A 34 7.07 -20.81 -1.21
N SER A 35 8.24 -20.92 -0.60
CA SER A 35 8.36 -21.40 0.78
C SER A 35 7.48 -20.56 1.72
N GLY A 36 6.90 -21.23 2.70
CA GLY A 36 5.94 -20.59 3.62
C GLY A 36 4.51 -20.49 3.08
N MET A 37 4.21 -20.90 1.85
CA MET A 37 2.85 -20.83 1.31
C MET A 37 1.86 -21.70 2.08
N ILE A 38 0.58 -21.33 1.99
CA ILE A 38 -0.52 -22.22 2.40
C ILE A 38 -1.26 -22.65 1.12
N VAL A 39 -1.43 -23.96 0.94
CA VAL A 39 -2.23 -24.53 -0.14
C VAL A 39 -3.62 -24.90 0.37
N GLN A 40 -4.64 -24.80 -0.51
CA GLN A 40 -6.01 -25.13 -0.15
C GLN A 40 -6.14 -26.61 0.24
N ARG A 41 -6.69 -26.88 1.44
CA ARG A 41 -7.08 -28.22 1.88
C ARG A 41 -8.30 -28.74 1.12
N GLU A 42 -8.53 -30.04 1.13
CA GLU A 42 -9.71 -30.69 0.53
C GLU A 42 -9.88 -30.40 -0.97
N ALA A 43 -8.86 -29.87 -1.62
CA ALA A 43 -8.79 -29.64 -3.06
C ALA A 43 -7.46 -30.16 -3.60
N PRO A 44 -7.37 -30.59 -4.87
CA PRO A 44 -6.10 -30.92 -5.50
C PRO A 44 -5.12 -29.75 -5.38
N VAL A 45 -3.86 -30.05 -5.00
CA VAL A 45 -2.82 -29.03 -4.97
C VAL A 45 -2.33 -28.82 -6.39
N ARG A 46 -2.60 -27.65 -6.95
CA ARG A 46 -2.17 -27.27 -8.29
C ARG A 46 -0.83 -26.54 -8.23
N LEU A 47 0.14 -27.04 -9.01
CA LEU A 47 1.44 -26.44 -9.23
C LEU A 47 1.62 -26.14 -10.72
N TRP A 48 2.24 -25.02 -11.04
CA TRP A 48 2.51 -24.61 -12.41
C TRP A 48 3.76 -23.72 -12.47
N GLY A 49 4.27 -23.56 -13.65
CA GLY A 49 5.44 -22.71 -13.90
C GLY A 49 5.97 -22.85 -15.31
N THR A 50 7.23 -22.53 -15.50
CA THR A 50 7.93 -22.69 -16.77
C THR A 50 9.18 -23.54 -16.60
N ALA A 51 9.58 -24.23 -17.67
CA ALA A 51 10.80 -25.01 -17.82
C ALA A 51 11.20 -24.99 -19.30
N ASP A 52 12.28 -25.66 -19.69
CA ASP A 52 12.60 -25.78 -21.10
C ASP A 52 11.54 -26.64 -21.85
N PRO A 53 11.20 -26.30 -23.09
CA PRO A 53 10.26 -27.11 -23.88
C PRO A 53 10.64 -28.60 -23.89
N GLY A 54 9.68 -29.46 -23.52
CA GLY A 54 9.89 -30.89 -23.44
C GLY A 54 10.61 -31.37 -22.18
N GLU A 55 10.94 -30.49 -21.25
CA GLU A 55 11.59 -30.88 -19.97
C GLU A 55 10.61 -31.62 -19.06
N PRO A 56 11.03 -32.79 -18.48
CA PRO A 56 10.24 -33.47 -17.47
C PRO A 56 10.34 -32.74 -16.12
N VAL A 57 9.18 -32.41 -15.56
CA VAL A 57 9.06 -31.79 -14.22
C VAL A 57 8.50 -32.81 -13.25
N SER A 58 9.29 -33.15 -12.22
CA SER A 58 8.93 -34.11 -11.16
C SER A 58 8.69 -33.40 -9.85
N VAL A 59 7.59 -33.72 -9.19
CA VAL A 59 7.22 -33.16 -7.88
C VAL A 59 7.15 -34.27 -6.84
N LYS A 60 7.83 -34.08 -5.73
CA LYS A 60 7.78 -34.95 -4.54
C LYS A 60 7.33 -34.12 -3.34
N VAL A 61 6.51 -34.73 -2.48
CA VAL A 61 6.07 -34.10 -1.23
C VAL A 61 6.47 -34.97 -0.06
N THR A 62 6.99 -34.34 1.00
CA THR A 62 7.28 -35.01 2.27
C THR A 62 6.61 -34.26 3.43
N ASP A 63 6.28 -35.01 4.50
CA ASP A 63 5.80 -34.42 5.76
C ASP A 63 6.98 -33.93 6.64
N SER A 64 6.66 -33.36 7.81
CA SER A 64 7.63 -32.86 8.80
C SER A 64 8.64 -33.93 9.27
N ARG A 65 8.32 -35.22 9.13
CA ARG A 65 9.18 -36.36 9.46
C ARG A 65 9.93 -36.89 8.25
N LYS A 66 9.95 -36.14 7.16
CA LYS A 66 10.57 -36.53 5.87
C LYS A 66 9.98 -37.79 5.25
N LYS A 67 8.76 -38.19 5.63
CA LYS A 67 8.06 -39.29 5.01
C LYS A 67 7.34 -38.83 3.74
N PRO A 68 7.41 -39.61 2.64
CA PRO A 68 6.69 -39.30 1.42
C PRO A 68 5.18 -39.19 1.66
N VAL A 69 4.56 -38.15 1.11
CA VAL A 69 3.11 -37.96 1.06
C VAL A 69 2.67 -38.29 -0.37
N GLY A 70 1.79 -39.26 -0.52
CA GLY A 70 1.40 -39.78 -1.84
C GLY A 70 2.46 -40.71 -2.45
N SER A 71 2.79 -40.50 -3.73
CA SER A 71 3.74 -41.35 -4.46
C SER A 71 5.19 -41.16 -4.00
N ARG A 72 5.87 -42.24 -3.60
CA ARG A 72 7.30 -42.18 -3.30
C ARG A 72 8.19 -41.80 -4.49
N LYS A 73 7.74 -42.07 -5.71
CA LYS A 73 8.45 -41.71 -6.94
C LYS A 73 8.20 -40.28 -7.35
N GLY A 74 7.21 -39.60 -6.74
CA GLY A 74 6.69 -38.30 -7.15
C GLY A 74 5.64 -38.44 -8.23
N VAL A 75 5.17 -37.28 -8.72
CA VAL A 75 4.29 -37.14 -9.89
C VAL A 75 5.05 -36.32 -10.91
N THR A 76 4.94 -36.68 -12.19
CA THR A 76 5.72 -36.03 -13.27
C THR A 76 4.79 -35.53 -14.37
N THR A 77 5.10 -34.35 -14.90
CA THR A 77 4.54 -33.79 -16.11
C THR A 77 5.69 -33.41 -17.06
N VAL A 78 5.35 -32.90 -18.25
CA VAL A 78 6.33 -32.43 -19.24
C VAL A 78 5.95 -31.01 -19.64
N ALA A 79 6.92 -30.11 -19.72
CA ALA A 79 6.70 -28.76 -20.22
C ALA A 79 6.32 -28.79 -21.71
N GLY A 80 5.31 -27.99 -22.08
CA GLY A 80 4.87 -27.85 -23.45
C GLY A 80 5.88 -27.15 -24.35
N ASP A 81 5.55 -27.00 -25.62
CA ASP A 81 6.40 -26.28 -26.61
C ASP A 81 6.58 -24.79 -26.24
N ASP A 82 5.65 -24.23 -25.49
CA ASP A 82 5.70 -22.88 -24.93
C ASP A 82 6.49 -22.78 -23.60
N GLY A 83 7.05 -23.90 -23.14
CA GLY A 83 7.76 -24.02 -21.88
C GLY A 83 6.88 -24.02 -20.64
N LYS A 84 5.54 -23.95 -20.76
CA LYS A 84 4.63 -23.99 -19.61
C LYS A 84 4.36 -25.43 -19.19
N TRP A 85 4.23 -25.61 -17.88
CA TRP A 85 3.80 -26.87 -17.29
C TRP A 85 2.80 -26.65 -16.18
N SER A 86 1.97 -27.61 -15.93
CA SER A 86 1.07 -27.69 -14.78
C SER A 86 0.93 -29.13 -14.31
N LEU A 87 0.62 -29.29 -13.04
CA LEU A 87 0.49 -30.58 -12.39
C LEU A 87 -0.45 -30.47 -11.19
N GLU A 88 -1.27 -31.48 -10.98
CA GLU A 88 -2.13 -31.59 -9.82
C GLU A 88 -1.68 -32.77 -8.94
N LEU A 89 -1.59 -32.50 -7.63
CA LEU A 89 -1.37 -33.50 -6.60
C LEU A 89 -2.68 -33.74 -5.83
N PRO A 90 -2.86 -34.92 -5.23
CA PRO A 90 -3.98 -35.17 -4.32
C PRO A 90 -4.02 -34.13 -3.20
N ALA A 91 -5.22 -33.87 -2.69
CA ALA A 91 -5.43 -32.98 -1.55
C ALA A 91 -4.56 -33.39 -0.34
N LEU A 92 -3.98 -32.41 0.32
CA LEU A 92 -3.21 -32.61 1.56
C LEU A 92 -4.13 -32.49 2.78
N LYS A 93 -3.78 -33.19 3.86
CA LYS A 93 -4.44 -32.99 5.15
C LYS A 93 -4.10 -31.62 5.71
N ALA A 94 -5.05 -30.99 6.39
CA ALA A 94 -4.83 -29.74 7.09
C ALA A 94 -3.64 -29.84 8.06
N GLY A 95 -2.86 -28.78 8.17
CA GLY A 95 -1.65 -28.71 8.98
C GLY A 95 -0.37 -28.74 8.15
N GLY A 96 0.67 -29.39 8.65
CA GLY A 96 2.01 -29.43 8.03
C GLY A 96 3.11 -29.41 9.09
N PRO A 97 4.31 -28.88 8.82
CA PRO A 97 4.74 -28.41 7.50
C PRO A 97 5.04 -29.53 6.51
N TYR A 98 4.81 -29.25 5.25
CA TYR A 98 5.19 -30.07 4.11
C TYR A 98 6.39 -29.46 3.40
N THR A 99 7.21 -30.30 2.76
CA THR A 99 8.26 -29.87 1.83
C THR A 99 7.94 -30.37 0.43
N PHE A 100 7.96 -29.49 -0.56
CA PHE A 100 7.80 -29.81 -1.97
C PHE A 100 9.17 -29.75 -2.64
N THR A 101 9.56 -30.81 -3.34
CA THR A 101 10.76 -30.82 -4.18
C THR A 101 10.31 -30.92 -5.63
N ILE A 102 10.60 -29.89 -6.43
CA ILE A 102 10.20 -29.73 -7.82
C ILE A 102 11.48 -29.64 -8.64
N ASN A 103 11.92 -30.76 -9.24
CA ASN A 103 13.24 -30.93 -9.79
C ASN A 103 14.32 -30.48 -8.78
N ASP A 104 15.02 -29.39 -9.05
CA ASP A 104 16.07 -28.78 -8.21
C ASP A 104 15.52 -27.70 -7.24
N VAL A 105 14.24 -27.31 -7.37
CA VAL A 105 13.61 -26.31 -6.50
C VAL A 105 12.98 -26.97 -5.28
N THR A 106 13.25 -26.43 -4.11
CA THR A 106 12.62 -26.89 -2.85
C THR A 106 11.79 -25.78 -2.24
N LEU A 107 10.53 -26.10 -1.93
CA LEU A 107 9.64 -25.23 -1.17
C LEU A 107 9.43 -25.83 0.22
N ASP A 108 9.98 -25.18 1.23
CA ASP A 108 9.88 -25.59 2.62
C ASP A 108 8.76 -24.87 3.36
N ASP A 109 8.40 -25.41 4.53
CA ASP A 109 7.42 -24.81 5.44
C ASP A 109 6.05 -24.54 4.78
N VAL A 110 5.62 -25.45 3.90
CA VAL A 110 4.30 -25.38 3.26
C VAL A 110 3.24 -25.91 4.21
N LEU A 111 2.16 -25.17 4.41
CA LEU A 111 0.99 -25.63 5.17
C LEU A 111 -0.17 -25.95 4.22
N SER A 112 -1.08 -26.82 4.70
CA SER A 112 -2.38 -27.06 4.06
C SER A 112 -3.48 -26.51 4.97
N GLY A 113 -4.34 -25.65 4.43
CA GLY A 113 -5.35 -24.95 5.20
C GLY A 113 -6.41 -24.30 4.32
N ASP A 114 -7.14 -23.36 4.87
CA ASP A 114 -8.14 -22.59 4.13
C ASP A 114 -7.50 -21.35 3.52
N VAL A 115 -7.55 -21.22 2.19
CA VAL A 115 -6.95 -20.11 1.45
C VAL A 115 -8.04 -19.18 0.94
N PHE A 116 -7.90 -17.88 1.21
CA PHE A 116 -8.83 -16.86 0.73
C PHE A 116 -8.11 -15.78 -0.08
N ILE A 117 -8.68 -15.42 -1.22
CA ILE A 117 -8.31 -14.17 -1.90
C ILE A 117 -9.12 -13.05 -1.25
N CYS A 118 -8.43 -12.07 -0.69
CA CYS A 118 -9.05 -10.90 -0.07
C CYS A 118 -8.75 -9.68 -0.92
N SER A 119 -9.78 -9.12 -1.55
CA SER A 119 -9.66 -8.05 -2.52
C SER A 119 -10.68 -6.94 -2.29
N GLY A 120 -10.44 -5.78 -2.91
CA GLY A 120 -11.29 -4.61 -2.78
C GLY A 120 -10.48 -3.32 -2.64
N GLN A 121 -11.10 -2.30 -2.03
CA GLN A 121 -10.50 -0.97 -1.91
C GLN A 121 -10.01 -0.65 -0.48
N SER A 122 -10.07 0.62 -0.06
CA SER A 122 -9.43 1.15 1.17
C SER A 122 -9.78 0.39 2.46
N ASN A 123 -11.02 -0.05 2.65
CA ASN A 123 -11.42 -0.81 3.83
C ASN A 123 -10.81 -2.23 3.86
N MET A 124 -10.59 -2.81 2.69
CA MET A 124 -9.81 -4.05 2.59
C MET A 124 -8.31 -3.83 2.76
N GLU A 125 -7.82 -2.63 2.50
CA GLU A 125 -6.41 -2.26 2.56
C GLU A 125 -5.94 -1.88 3.97
N LEU A 126 -6.79 -1.22 4.77
CA LEU A 126 -6.45 -0.56 6.05
C LEU A 126 -5.53 -1.44 6.91
N PRO A 127 -4.27 -1.03 7.18
CA PRO A 127 -3.33 -1.88 7.92
C PRO A 127 -3.63 -1.91 9.41
N VAL A 128 -3.23 -3.00 10.08
CA VAL A 128 -3.34 -3.18 11.54
C VAL A 128 -2.71 -2.02 12.30
N SER A 129 -1.60 -1.49 11.82
CA SER A 129 -0.95 -0.31 12.45
C SER A 129 -1.84 0.92 12.58
N ARG A 130 -2.95 0.99 11.84
CA ARG A 130 -3.89 2.11 11.88
C ARG A 130 -5.08 1.91 12.81
N VAL A 131 -5.19 0.73 13.41
CA VAL A 131 -6.27 0.39 14.35
C VAL A 131 -5.72 0.05 15.76
N THR A 132 -4.44 0.27 15.99
CA THR A 132 -3.78 -0.03 17.28
C THR A 132 -4.37 0.75 18.45
N ASP A 133 -4.91 1.95 18.23
CA ASP A 133 -5.57 2.72 19.28
C ASP A 133 -6.80 2.02 19.87
N MET A 134 -7.45 1.14 19.09
CA MET A 134 -8.65 0.42 19.49
C MET A 134 -8.38 -1.04 19.90
N PHE A 135 -7.34 -1.67 19.33
CA PHE A 135 -7.13 -3.11 19.40
C PHE A 135 -5.70 -3.50 19.85
N ALA A 136 -4.97 -2.60 20.54
CA ALA A 136 -3.59 -2.86 20.91
C ALA A 136 -3.41 -4.18 21.67
N ASP A 137 -4.21 -4.40 22.72
CA ASP A 137 -4.11 -5.59 23.57
C ASP A 137 -4.39 -6.88 22.78
N GLU A 138 -5.38 -6.85 21.90
CA GLU A 138 -5.75 -7.99 21.08
C GLU A 138 -4.67 -8.32 20.03
N ILE A 139 -4.04 -7.30 19.46
CA ILE A 139 -2.97 -7.45 18.49
C ILE A 139 -1.70 -8.01 19.16
N VAL A 140 -1.34 -7.50 20.34
CA VAL A 140 -0.17 -7.96 21.09
C VAL A 140 -0.37 -9.39 21.63
N ALA A 141 -1.60 -9.74 22.01
CA ALA A 141 -1.91 -11.06 22.57
C ALA A 141 -1.85 -12.21 21.55
N TYR A 142 -1.82 -11.94 20.24
CA TYR A 142 -1.88 -12.97 19.21
C TYR A 142 -0.62 -12.99 18.34
N SER A 143 -0.04 -14.17 18.20
CA SER A 143 1.04 -14.45 17.26
C SER A 143 0.88 -15.88 16.74
N SER A 144 0.93 -16.08 15.44
CA SER A 144 0.71 -17.40 14.82
C SER A 144 1.54 -17.59 13.56
N ASN A 145 2.13 -18.79 13.43
CA ASN A 145 2.75 -19.25 12.20
C ASN A 145 1.75 -19.94 11.26
N GLU A 146 0.53 -20.18 11.71
CA GLU A 146 -0.53 -20.84 10.94
C GLU A 146 -1.45 -19.87 10.20
N VAL A 147 -1.43 -18.58 10.56
CA VAL A 147 -2.07 -17.51 9.79
C VAL A 147 -0.99 -16.80 8.99
N ARG A 148 -1.11 -16.83 7.65
CA ARG A 148 -0.09 -16.26 6.77
C ARG A 148 -0.72 -15.40 5.68
N GLN A 149 -0.01 -14.35 5.31
CA GLN A 149 -0.40 -13.45 4.22
C GLN A 149 0.63 -13.50 3.10
N TYR A 150 0.14 -13.62 1.86
CA TYR A 150 0.85 -13.24 0.65
C TYR A 150 0.30 -11.91 0.17
N TYR A 151 1.09 -10.84 0.26
CA TYR A 151 0.71 -9.53 -0.24
C TYR A 151 1.08 -9.43 -1.71
N VAL A 152 0.08 -9.32 -2.58
CA VAL A 152 0.28 -9.12 -4.01
C VAL A 152 0.80 -7.70 -4.24
N PRO A 153 2.02 -7.52 -4.76
CA PRO A 153 2.56 -6.18 -5.00
C PRO A 153 1.68 -5.40 -5.99
N ARG A 154 1.48 -4.14 -5.69
CA ARG A 154 0.67 -3.25 -6.53
C ARG A 154 1.34 -2.97 -7.85
N GLU A 155 0.62 -3.21 -8.92
CA GLU A 155 1.02 -2.97 -10.28
C GLU A 155 -0.19 -2.65 -11.13
N VAL A 156 -0.03 -1.82 -12.15
CA VAL A 156 -1.05 -1.58 -13.19
C VAL A 156 -0.54 -2.11 -14.52
N GLU A 157 -1.38 -2.86 -15.24
CA GLU A 157 -1.05 -3.40 -16.54
C GLU A 157 -2.20 -3.11 -17.52
N PHE A 158 -1.90 -2.30 -18.54
CA PHE A 158 -2.91 -1.77 -19.45
C PHE A 158 -3.19 -2.65 -20.67
N HIS A 159 -2.24 -3.50 -21.05
CA HIS A 159 -2.29 -4.21 -22.33
C HIS A 159 -2.80 -5.64 -22.23
N LYS A 160 -2.17 -6.46 -21.39
CA LYS A 160 -2.45 -7.89 -21.31
C LYS A 160 -2.31 -8.45 -19.89
N PRO A 161 -3.04 -9.51 -19.56
CA PRO A 161 -2.84 -10.21 -18.30
C PRO A 161 -1.39 -10.69 -18.11
N LEU A 162 -0.84 -10.50 -16.91
CA LEU A 162 0.47 -10.99 -16.51
C LEU A 162 0.38 -12.45 -16.03
N GLU A 163 1.41 -13.22 -16.33
CA GLU A 163 1.49 -14.63 -15.90
C GLU A 163 1.95 -14.79 -14.44
N ASP A 164 2.61 -13.78 -13.88
CA ASP A 164 3.14 -13.79 -12.51
C ASP A 164 3.05 -12.41 -11.88
N THR A 165 3.12 -12.36 -10.55
CA THR A 165 3.22 -11.11 -9.79
C THR A 165 4.68 -10.66 -9.67
N LYS A 166 4.91 -9.40 -9.28
CA LYS A 166 6.23 -9.00 -8.77
C LYS A 166 6.62 -9.83 -7.56
N ALA A 167 7.93 -9.87 -7.27
CA ALA A 167 8.47 -10.63 -6.15
C ALA A 167 7.80 -10.28 -4.82
N ALA A 168 7.32 -11.30 -4.13
CA ALA A 168 6.70 -11.21 -2.83
C ALA A 168 6.94 -12.52 -2.06
N ALA A 169 6.61 -12.53 -0.77
CA ALA A 169 6.77 -13.70 0.07
C ALA A 169 5.58 -13.86 1.02
N TRP A 170 5.29 -15.10 1.38
CA TRP A 170 4.37 -15.42 2.46
C TRP A 170 4.95 -14.98 3.80
N LYS A 171 4.17 -14.32 4.62
CA LYS A 171 4.56 -13.84 5.95
C LYS A 171 3.59 -14.36 7.00
N PRO A 172 4.07 -14.94 8.11
CA PRO A 172 3.22 -15.34 9.22
C PRO A 172 2.73 -14.12 10.02
N ALA A 173 1.58 -14.26 10.68
CA ALA A 173 1.00 -13.25 11.55
C ALA A 173 1.71 -13.18 12.91
N THR A 174 3.00 -12.87 12.88
CA THR A 174 3.83 -12.64 14.07
C THR A 174 3.92 -11.15 14.39
N GLN A 175 4.40 -10.81 15.57
CA GLN A 175 4.53 -9.41 16.00
C GLN A 175 5.39 -8.57 15.03
N ASP A 176 6.41 -9.18 14.41
CA ASP A 176 7.28 -8.51 13.44
C ASP A 176 6.57 -8.16 12.12
N ASN A 177 5.50 -8.87 11.77
CA ASN A 177 4.83 -8.74 10.48
C ASN A 177 3.43 -8.12 10.56
N VAL A 178 2.72 -8.34 11.67
CA VAL A 178 1.28 -8.11 11.79
C VAL A 178 0.87 -6.67 11.52
N MET A 179 1.71 -5.71 11.87
CA MET A 179 1.41 -4.27 11.68
C MET A 179 1.21 -3.87 10.22
N GLY A 180 1.79 -4.63 9.28
CA GLY A 180 1.61 -4.44 7.84
C GLY A 180 0.46 -5.25 7.23
N PHE A 181 -0.20 -6.14 8.00
CA PHE A 181 -1.38 -6.85 7.51
C PHE A 181 -2.58 -5.89 7.44
N SER A 182 -3.55 -6.18 6.57
CA SER A 182 -4.84 -5.51 6.69
C SER A 182 -5.55 -5.93 7.97
N ALA A 183 -6.11 -4.98 8.68
CA ALA A 183 -6.84 -5.22 9.92
C ALA A 183 -8.02 -6.19 9.71
N LEU A 184 -8.85 -5.94 8.69
CA LEU A 184 -10.01 -6.78 8.40
C LEU A 184 -9.60 -8.25 8.18
N ARG A 185 -8.59 -8.47 7.35
CA ARG A 185 -8.12 -9.84 7.02
C ARG A 185 -7.41 -10.50 8.18
N TYR A 186 -6.66 -9.74 8.95
CA TYR A 186 -5.99 -10.23 10.15
C TYR A 186 -7.01 -10.76 11.16
N PHE A 187 -8.02 -9.97 11.50
CA PHE A 187 -9.06 -10.39 12.44
C PHE A 187 -9.90 -11.55 11.89
N PHE A 188 -10.26 -11.53 10.61
CA PHE A 188 -10.94 -12.63 9.95
C PHE A 188 -10.15 -13.94 10.02
N ALA A 189 -8.88 -13.92 9.63
CA ALA A 189 -8.04 -15.12 9.61
C ALA A 189 -7.73 -15.63 11.01
N LYS A 190 -7.46 -14.73 11.97
CA LYS A 190 -7.26 -15.04 13.38
C LYS A 190 -8.48 -15.76 13.97
N ASP A 191 -9.68 -15.21 13.77
CA ASP A 191 -10.90 -15.77 14.28
C ASP A 191 -11.22 -17.14 13.66
N LEU A 192 -11.04 -17.27 12.33
CA LEU A 192 -11.24 -18.53 11.62
C LEU A 192 -10.25 -19.61 12.10
N ASN A 193 -8.95 -19.28 12.22
CA ASN A 193 -7.94 -20.21 12.74
C ASN A 193 -8.25 -20.63 14.19
N ALA A 194 -8.63 -19.68 15.05
CA ALA A 194 -8.98 -19.97 16.44
C ALA A 194 -10.20 -20.92 16.57
N ARG A 195 -11.19 -20.77 15.70
CA ARG A 195 -12.42 -21.60 15.72
C ARG A 195 -12.23 -22.98 15.11
N THR A 196 -11.38 -23.08 14.09
CA THR A 196 -11.26 -24.33 13.30
C THR A 196 -10.04 -25.15 13.65
N GLY A 197 -8.98 -24.53 14.20
CA GLY A 197 -7.67 -25.13 14.39
C GLY A 197 -6.96 -25.44 13.06
N VAL A 198 -7.38 -24.83 11.94
CA VAL A 198 -6.86 -25.05 10.60
C VAL A 198 -6.01 -23.85 10.17
N PRO A 199 -4.85 -24.06 9.53
CA PRO A 199 -4.06 -22.96 8.97
C PRO A 199 -4.88 -22.11 8.00
N VAL A 200 -4.67 -20.77 8.01
CA VAL A 200 -5.38 -19.82 7.15
C VAL A 200 -4.42 -19.00 6.31
N GLY A 201 -4.54 -19.14 5.00
CA GLY A 201 -3.79 -18.38 4.01
C GLY A 201 -4.58 -17.21 3.46
N ILE A 202 -4.03 -16.02 3.52
CA ILE A 202 -4.61 -14.80 2.97
C ILE A 202 -3.79 -14.34 1.77
N ILE A 203 -4.40 -14.32 0.60
CA ILE A 203 -3.84 -13.68 -0.59
C ILE A 203 -4.45 -12.28 -0.70
N SER A 204 -3.61 -11.28 -0.53
CA SER A 204 -3.99 -9.89 -0.34
C SER A 204 -3.83 -9.11 -1.65
N ALA A 205 -4.87 -9.00 -2.46
CA ALA A 205 -4.91 -8.25 -3.71
C ALA A 205 -5.89 -7.08 -3.57
N ASN A 206 -5.41 -5.90 -3.16
CA ASN A 206 -6.27 -4.74 -2.89
C ASN A 206 -5.56 -3.42 -3.16
N TRP A 207 -6.38 -2.38 -3.48
CA TRP A 207 -5.88 -1.03 -3.69
C TRP A 207 -6.96 0.01 -3.37
N GLY A 208 -6.65 0.96 -2.47
CA GLY A 208 -7.59 2.00 -2.04
C GLY A 208 -8.12 2.85 -3.20
N GLY A 209 -9.41 3.21 -3.12
CA GLY A 209 -10.09 4.07 -4.09
C GLY A 209 -10.48 3.41 -5.41
N THR A 210 -10.12 2.15 -5.65
CA THR A 210 -10.33 1.51 -6.96
C THR A 210 -11.79 1.12 -7.19
N PRO A 211 -12.36 1.40 -8.38
CA PRO A 211 -13.68 0.92 -8.78
C PRO A 211 -13.62 -0.56 -9.19
N VAL A 212 -14.76 -1.23 -9.18
CA VAL A 212 -14.85 -2.66 -9.48
C VAL A 212 -14.36 -2.99 -10.90
N GLU A 213 -14.55 -2.10 -11.86
CA GLU A 213 -14.13 -2.27 -13.26
C GLU A 213 -12.63 -2.53 -13.42
N SER A 214 -11.81 -2.02 -12.49
CA SER A 214 -10.35 -2.27 -12.51
C SER A 214 -9.98 -3.73 -12.26
N TRP A 215 -10.87 -4.49 -11.61
CA TRP A 215 -10.68 -5.85 -11.15
C TRP A 215 -11.34 -6.91 -12.05
N ILE A 216 -11.98 -6.51 -13.15
CA ILE A 216 -12.70 -7.38 -14.07
C ILE A 216 -11.88 -7.58 -15.35
N SER A 217 -11.90 -8.79 -15.90
CA SER A 217 -11.22 -9.11 -17.17
C SER A 217 -11.81 -8.31 -18.33
N GLU A 218 -11.02 -8.08 -19.37
CA GLU A 218 -11.52 -7.43 -20.59
C GLU A 218 -12.65 -8.22 -21.24
N GLU A 219 -12.55 -9.55 -21.27
CA GLU A 219 -13.59 -10.42 -21.81
C GLU A 219 -14.93 -10.21 -21.10
N SER A 220 -14.91 -10.22 -19.76
CA SER A 220 -16.11 -10.00 -18.94
C SER A 220 -16.67 -8.59 -19.07
N LEU A 221 -15.83 -7.58 -19.30
CA LEU A 221 -16.27 -6.18 -19.46
C LEU A 221 -16.88 -5.86 -20.83
N GLN A 222 -16.89 -6.77 -21.80
CA GLN A 222 -17.45 -6.50 -23.13
C GLN A 222 -18.93 -6.07 -23.09
N ALA A 223 -19.68 -6.50 -22.07
CA ALA A 223 -21.07 -6.07 -21.84
C ALA A 223 -21.20 -4.61 -21.32
N PHE A 224 -20.09 -3.94 -20.99
CA PHE A 224 -20.04 -2.59 -20.46
C PHE A 224 -19.28 -1.63 -21.37
N PRO A 225 -19.92 -1.10 -22.45
CA PRO A 225 -19.23 -0.33 -23.49
C PRO A 225 -18.47 0.89 -22.97
N ARG A 226 -18.96 1.53 -21.88
CA ARG A 226 -18.28 2.67 -21.26
C ARG A 226 -16.89 2.27 -20.74
N ALA A 227 -16.82 1.16 -19.98
CA ALA A 227 -15.57 0.67 -19.43
C ALA A 227 -14.58 0.23 -20.52
N ILE A 228 -15.07 -0.44 -21.57
CA ILE A 228 -14.24 -0.86 -22.71
C ILE A 228 -13.72 0.36 -23.51
N ASN A 229 -14.55 1.37 -23.70
CA ASN A 229 -14.10 2.60 -24.37
C ASN A 229 -13.05 3.35 -23.55
N GLU A 230 -13.24 3.43 -22.24
CA GLU A 230 -12.24 4.00 -21.33
C GLU A 230 -10.92 3.20 -21.36
N LYS A 231 -10.99 1.86 -21.30
CA LYS A 231 -9.81 1.00 -21.44
C LYS A 231 -9.02 1.33 -22.69
N ARG A 232 -9.68 1.42 -23.85
CA ARG A 232 -9.02 1.70 -25.14
C ARG A 232 -8.28 3.03 -25.15
N ILE A 233 -8.83 4.07 -24.50
CA ILE A 233 -8.15 5.36 -24.37
C ILE A 233 -6.86 5.23 -23.58
N TYR A 234 -6.93 4.52 -22.45
CA TYR A 234 -5.78 4.37 -21.55
C TYR A 234 -4.82 3.23 -21.94
N GLU A 235 -5.13 2.45 -22.97
CA GLU A 235 -4.22 1.50 -23.58
C GLU A 235 -3.15 2.18 -24.46
N ASP A 236 -3.40 3.41 -24.90
CA ASP A 236 -2.44 4.24 -25.64
C ASP A 236 -1.33 4.77 -24.72
N ASP A 237 -0.11 4.24 -24.89
CA ASP A 237 1.06 4.64 -24.12
C ASP A 237 1.42 6.12 -24.31
N ALA A 238 1.31 6.63 -25.54
CA ALA A 238 1.62 8.03 -25.84
C ALA A 238 0.64 8.99 -25.13
N TYR A 239 -0.64 8.61 -25.13
CA TYR A 239 -1.65 9.36 -24.38
C TYR A 239 -1.32 9.40 -22.88
N ARG A 240 -1.06 8.23 -22.26
CA ARG A 240 -0.72 8.17 -20.81
C ARG A 240 0.52 8.99 -20.47
N GLU A 241 1.58 8.91 -21.29
CA GLU A 241 2.80 9.70 -21.06
C GLU A 241 2.52 11.21 -21.20
N SER A 242 1.66 11.61 -22.14
CA SER A 242 1.26 13.01 -22.29
C SER A 242 0.50 13.51 -21.05
N VAL A 243 -0.43 12.72 -20.51
CA VAL A 243 -1.18 13.03 -19.29
C VAL A 243 -0.25 13.18 -18.09
N LYS A 244 0.61 12.20 -17.84
CA LYS A 244 1.60 12.25 -16.75
C LYS A 244 2.49 13.50 -16.82
N LYS A 245 2.93 13.87 -18.01
CA LYS A 245 3.76 15.05 -18.22
C LYS A 245 3.02 16.33 -17.85
N VAL A 246 1.78 16.47 -18.33
CA VAL A 246 0.94 17.66 -18.05
C VAL A 246 0.63 17.74 -16.56
N GLU A 247 0.23 16.64 -15.95
CA GLU A 247 -0.03 16.57 -14.51
C GLU A 247 1.19 16.96 -13.68
N GLY A 248 2.35 16.38 -14.01
CA GLY A 248 3.61 16.69 -13.32
C GLY A 248 3.97 18.18 -13.43
N GLN A 249 3.77 18.79 -14.59
CA GLN A 249 4.00 20.22 -14.80
C GLN A 249 3.01 21.07 -13.98
N ASN A 250 1.72 20.73 -14.01
CA ASN A 250 0.69 21.46 -13.26
C ASN A 250 0.95 21.39 -11.75
N TYR A 251 1.30 20.21 -11.23
CA TYR A 251 1.67 20.03 -9.83
C TYR A 251 2.92 20.83 -9.44
N ALA A 252 3.96 20.80 -10.29
CA ALA A 252 5.18 21.56 -10.04
C ALA A 252 4.91 23.08 -10.01
N HIS A 253 4.10 23.59 -10.94
CA HIS A 253 3.71 25.01 -10.97
C HIS A 253 2.87 25.39 -9.75
N TRP A 254 1.88 24.57 -9.40
CA TRP A 254 1.01 24.84 -8.25
C TRP A 254 1.81 24.86 -6.94
N ASN A 255 2.68 23.89 -6.73
CA ASN A 255 3.53 23.83 -5.54
C ASN A 255 4.55 24.98 -5.48
N ALA A 256 5.14 25.35 -6.63
CA ALA A 256 6.05 26.49 -6.69
C ALA A 256 5.34 27.81 -6.33
N ALA A 257 4.12 28.02 -6.84
CA ALA A 257 3.30 29.19 -6.52
C ALA A 257 2.91 29.20 -5.04
N LEU A 258 2.46 28.05 -4.49
CA LEU A 258 2.15 27.89 -3.09
C LEU A 258 3.35 28.22 -2.18
N TYR A 259 4.53 27.71 -2.53
CA TYR A 259 5.76 27.97 -1.77
C TYR A 259 6.14 29.45 -1.85
N ALA A 260 6.18 30.02 -3.05
CA ALA A 260 6.60 31.42 -3.27
C ALA A 260 5.62 32.43 -2.67
N GLY A 261 4.31 32.10 -2.65
CA GLY A 261 3.26 32.97 -2.12
C GLY A 261 3.04 32.87 -0.60
N ASP A 262 3.72 31.94 0.09
CA ASP A 262 3.46 31.69 1.51
C ASP A 262 4.32 32.59 2.41
N PRO A 263 3.75 33.63 3.04
CA PRO A 263 4.52 34.55 3.89
C PRO A 263 5.10 33.86 5.13
N GLY A 264 4.55 32.73 5.56
CA GLY A 264 5.06 31.99 6.70
C GLY A 264 6.41 31.31 6.46
N LEU A 265 6.80 31.18 5.17
CA LEU A 265 8.09 30.62 4.75
C LEU A 265 9.11 31.69 4.33
N HIS A 266 8.68 32.94 4.22
CA HIS A 266 9.48 34.05 3.71
C HIS A 266 9.31 35.28 4.59
N GLY A 267 10.36 35.88 5.02
CA GLY A 267 10.32 37.05 5.87
C GLY A 267 11.53 37.12 6.80
N GLU A 268 11.58 38.14 7.64
CA GLU A 268 12.66 38.26 8.62
C GLU A 268 12.63 37.13 9.64
N LYS A 269 11.42 36.65 9.96
CA LYS A 269 11.20 35.55 10.90
C LYS A 269 10.12 34.60 10.34
N MET A 270 10.45 33.32 10.24
CA MET A 270 9.51 32.29 9.78
C MET A 270 8.39 32.07 10.79
N TRP A 271 7.18 31.79 10.31
CA TRP A 271 6.02 31.60 11.19
C TRP A 271 6.10 30.35 12.08
N TYR A 272 7.01 29.45 11.81
CA TYR A 272 7.31 28.29 12.67
C TYR A 272 8.43 28.57 13.69
N ALA A 273 9.03 29.75 13.69
CA ALA A 273 10.04 30.11 14.69
C ALA A 273 9.43 30.16 16.08
N PRO A 274 10.12 29.66 17.14
CA PRO A 274 9.55 29.58 18.48
C PRO A 274 9.24 30.96 19.10
N ASP A 275 9.97 31.97 18.68
CA ASP A 275 9.85 33.36 19.14
C ASP A 275 9.13 34.27 18.12
N PHE A 276 8.37 33.68 17.19
CA PHE A 276 7.49 34.45 16.29
C PHE A 276 6.32 35.01 17.09
N ASP A 277 6.02 36.31 16.91
CA ASP A 277 4.88 36.97 17.54
C ASP A 277 3.59 36.68 16.74
N ASP A 278 2.76 35.81 17.29
CA ASP A 278 1.46 35.43 16.75
C ASP A 278 0.28 36.10 17.47
N SER A 279 0.54 37.14 18.29
CA SER A 279 -0.48 37.80 19.11
C SER A 279 -1.61 38.42 18.30
N GLY A 280 -1.31 38.85 17.06
CA GLY A 280 -2.29 39.39 16.11
C GLY A 280 -3.08 38.36 15.32
N TRP A 281 -2.82 37.08 15.51
CA TRP A 281 -3.52 36.01 14.80
C TRP A 281 -4.89 35.72 15.44
N ALA A 282 -5.85 35.27 14.63
CA ALA A 282 -7.14 34.79 15.12
C ALA A 282 -6.98 33.56 16.01
N VAL A 283 -7.95 33.31 16.87
CA VAL A 283 -8.02 32.11 17.70
C VAL A 283 -9.13 31.21 17.19
N VAL A 284 -8.80 29.95 16.94
CA VAL A 284 -9.73 28.95 16.41
C VAL A 284 -9.68 27.68 17.28
N ASP A 285 -10.84 27.13 17.57
CA ASP A 285 -10.93 25.78 18.14
C ASP A 285 -10.82 24.79 16.99
N ILE A 286 -9.70 24.07 16.91
CA ILE A 286 -9.41 23.16 15.77
C ILE A 286 -10.33 21.94 15.71
N VAL A 287 -10.90 21.52 16.83
CA VAL A 287 -11.80 20.37 16.90
C VAL A 287 -13.23 20.76 16.54
N LYS A 288 -13.70 21.90 17.05
CA LYS A 288 -15.03 22.42 16.72
C LYS A 288 -15.08 23.14 15.38
N GLY A 289 -13.93 23.58 14.86
CA GLY A 289 -13.84 24.35 13.64
C GLY A 289 -14.48 25.72 13.75
N THR A 290 -14.39 26.37 14.93
CA THR A 290 -15.02 27.67 15.20
C THR A 290 -13.98 28.71 15.59
N VAL A 291 -14.19 29.96 15.14
CA VAL A 291 -13.41 31.10 15.63
C VAL A 291 -13.88 31.44 17.05
N THR A 292 -12.96 31.50 18.01
CA THR A 292 -13.27 31.73 19.41
C THR A 292 -12.86 33.14 19.89
N ASP A 293 -11.89 33.77 19.25
CA ASP A 293 -11.50 35.16 19.51
C ASP A 293 -10.76 35.77 18.30
N GLY A 294 -10.83 37.08 18.19
CA GLY A 294 -10.17 37.88 17.17
C GLY A 294 -11.04 38.19 15.98
N THR A 295 -10.69 39.27 15.28
CA THR A 295 -11.31 39.64 14.01
C THR A 295 -10.62 38.85 12.93
N VAL A 296 -11.17 37.71 12.59
CA VAL A 296 -10.96 37.12 11.28
C VAL A 296 -11.66 38.09 10.34
N THR A 297 -10.95 38.80 9.49
CA THR A 297 -11.54 39.74 8.54
C THR A 297 -12.52 39.00 7.63
N GLY A 298 -13.46 39.67 6.99
CA GLY A 298 -14.44 39.03 6.10
C GLY A 298 -13.78 38.14 5.03
N ASP A 299 -12.57 38.49 4.63
CA ASP A 299 -11.74 37.67 3.71
C ASP A 299 -11.19 36.41 4.39
N ASP A 300 -10.78 36.49 5.64
CA ASP A 300 -10.32 35.32 6.43
C ASP A 300 -11.49 34.44 6.85
N LEU A 301 -12.71 34.93 7.02
CA LEU A 301 -13.92 34.16 7.32
C LEU A 301 -14.52 33.48 6.09
N HIS A 302 -14.50 34.15 4.96
CA HIS A 302 -14.86 33.55 3.67
C HIS A 302 -13.84 32.51 3.26
N ASN A 303 -12.69 32.58 3.83
CA ASN A 303 -11.45 31.88 3.55
C ASN A 303 -11.03 31.02 4.71
N GLY A 304 -11.81 31.01 5.77
CA GLY A 304 -11.39 30.48 7.02
C GLY A 304 -11.82 29.07 7.23
N TRP A 305 -11.19 28.60 8.14
CA TRP A 305 -11.43 27.43 8.90
C TRP A 305 -12.87 27.41 9.47
N SER A 306 -13.68 26.47 9.03
CA SER A 306 -15.01 26.20 9.61
C SER A 306 -15.34 24.71 9.70
N GLY A 307 -14.34 23.85 9.75
CA GLY A 307 -14.58 22.40 9.81
C GLY A 307 -15.54 21.92 8.70
N ASN A 308 -16.28 20.87 8.95
CA ASN A 308 -17.28 20.33 8.02
C ASN A 308 -18.48 21.25 7.71
N LYS A 309 -18.53 22.46 8.28
CA LYS A 309 -19.58 23.46 8.02
C LYS A 309 -19.39 24.27 6.75
N TRP A 310 -18.26 24.27 6.11
CA TRP A 310 -17.97 25.11 4.95
C TRP A 310 -18.97 24.91 3.80
N ALA A 311 -19.34 23.67 3.55
CA ALA A 311 -20.30 23.35 2.51
C ALA A 311 -21.76 23.74 2.88
N SER A 312 -22.10 23.79 4.18
CA SER A 312 -23.45 24.11 4.65
C SER A 312 -23.71 25.61 4.73
N ASP A 313 -22.66 26.42 4.93
CA ASP A 313 -22.78 27.87 5.12
C ASP A 313 -22.59 28.68 3.82
N GLY A 314 -22.41 27.99 2.68
CA GLY A 314 -22.22 28.64 1.36
C GLY A 314 -20.91 29.39 1.21
N LEU A 315 -19.95 29.17 2.10
CA LEU A 315 -18.62 29.73 2.07
C LEU A 315 -17.75 28.95 1.08
N ASN A 316 -17.07 29.63 0.18
CA ASN A 316 -16.07 29.02 -0.68
C ASN A 316 -14.81 28.75 0.15
N PRO A 317 -14.46 27.47 0.38
CA PRO A 317 -13.25 27.15 1.11
C PRO A 317 -12.01 27.58 0.31
N ILE A 318 -11.03 28.16 0.99
CA ILE A 318 -9.76 28.53 0.35
C ILE A 318 -8.84 27.31 0.29
N ASN A 319 -8.32 27.09 -0.92
CA ASN A 319 -7.16 26.25 -1.13
C ASN A 319 -5.88 27.02 -0.80
N GLY A 320 -4.84 26.31 -0.44
CA GLY A 320 -3.55 26.90 -0.14
C GLY A 320 -2.97 26.46 1.19
N SER A 321 -2.19 27.32 1.82
CA SER A 321 -1.58 27.02 3.11
C SER A 321 -2.27 27.76 4.26
N HIS A 322 -2.45 27.05 5.35
CA HIS A 322 -3.06 27.54 6.58
C HIS A 322 -2.11 27.24 7.75
N TRP A 323 -1.85 28.25 8.58
CA TRP A 323 -0.90 28.14 9.68
C TRP A 323 -1.63 28.15 11.01
N PHE A 324 -1.27 27.17 11.83
CA PHE A 324 -1.81 27.00 13.19
C PHE A 324 -0.65 26.95 14.17
N ARG A 325 -0.78 27.65 15.29
CA ARG A 325 0.24 27.68 16.35
C ARG A 325 -0.40 27.48 17.72
N LYS A 326 0.21 26.65 18.54
CA LYS A 326 -0.22 26.43 19.92
C LYS A 326 0.97 26.39 20.86
N ASN A 327 0.86 27.10 21.97
CA ASN A 327 1.83 27.06 23.05
C ASN A 327 1.37 26.09 24.14
N VAL A 328 2.30 25.30 24.63
CA VAL A 328 2.14 24.43 25.80
C VAL A 328 3.28 24.70 26.80
N THR A 329 2.97 24.67 28.09
CA THR A 329 3.99 24.87 29.14
C THR A 329 4.35 23.50 29.71
N LEU A 330 5.64 23.20 29.77
CA LEU A 330 6.18 21.95 30.28
C LEU A 330 7.12 22.22 31.47
N THR A 331 7.18 21.28 32.41
CA THR A 331 8.23 21.24 33.43
C THR A 331 9.53 20.70 32.88
N ALA A 332 10.63 20.84 33.58
CA ALA A 332 11.91 20.26 33.18
C ALA A 332 11.83 18.73 33.02
N GLU A 333 11.16 18.04 33.94
CA GLU A 333 10.95 16.58 33.86
C GLU A 333 10.14 16.14 32.61
N GLN A 334 9.08 16.88 32.28
CA GLN A 334 8.25 16.64 31.11
C GLN A 334 9.01 16.82 29.80
N ALA A 335 9.98 17.72 29.78
CA ALA A 335 10.75 18.04 28.55
C ALA A 335 12.03 17.21 28.37
N GLU A 336 12.43 16.42 29.36
CA GLU A 336 13.72 15.72 29.37
C GLU A 336 13.86 14.65 28.28
N LYS A 337 12.77 13.94 27.98
CA LYS A 337 12.78 12.77 27.14
C LYS A 337 12.15 13.06 25.77
N PRO A 338 12.41 12.19 24.75
CA PRO A 338 11.66 12.25 23.50
C PRO A 338 10.16 12.12 23.74
N ALA A 339 9.36 12.73 22.87
CA ALA A 339 7.91 12.66 22.94
C ALA A 339 7.31 12.22 21.61
N VAL A 340 6.01 11.90 21.59
CA VAL A 340 5.25 11.62 20.39
C VAL A 340 4.12 12.63 20.27
N LEU A 341 4.12 13.39 19.17
CA LEU A 341 3.08 14.33 18.82
C LEU A 341 2.00 13.63 18.03
N ARG A 342 0.75 13.68 18.50
CA ARG A 342 -0.43 13.15 17.84
C ARG A 342 -1.35 14.30 17.45
N LEU A 343 -1.65 14.42 16.15
CA LEU A 343 -2.48 15.48 15.58
C LEU A 343 -3.65 14.92 14.74
N GLY A 344 -4.23 13.82 15.22
CA GLY A 344 -5.40 13.21 14.57
C GLY A 344 -5.18 12.88 13.11
N CYS A 345 -6.13 13.28 12.27
CA CYS A 345 -6.00 13.31 10.81
C CYS A 345 -6.21 14.74 10.33
N ILE A 346 -5.41 15.19 9.36
CA ILE A 346 -5.46 16.55 8.80
C ILE A 346 -5.77 16.45 7.30
N ILE A 347 -6.73 17.23 6.82
CA ILE A 347 -7.16 17.30 5.42
C ILE A 347 -6.58 18.58 4.79
N ASP A 348 -5.82 18.53 3.67
CA ASP A 348 -5.42 17.31 2.95
C ASP A 348 -4.05 16.82 3.42
N ALA A 349 -3.10 17.75 3.64
CA ALA A 349 -1.70 17.49 3.97
C ALA A 349 -1.19 18.47 5.03
N ASP A 350 -0.01 18.21 5.57
CA ASP A 350 0.61 19.09 6.59
C ASP A 350 2.14 19.08 6.55
N SER A 351 2.72 20.07 7.22
CA SER A 351 4.09 20.08 7.70
C SER A 351 4.09 20.60 9.14
N VAL A 352 4.77 19.89 10.05
CA VAL A 352 4.68 20.14 11.49
C VAL A 352 6.04 20.45 12.08
N TYR A 353 6.04 21.46 12.97
CA TYR A 353 7.24 21.92 13.67
C TYR A 353 6.98 21.99 15.18
N VAL A 354 8.00 21.67 15.95
CA VAL A 354 8.01 21.88 17.40
C VAL A 354 9.23 22.73 17.76
N ASN A 355 8.99 23.88 18.39
CA ASN A 355 10.05 24.85 18.71
C ASN A 355 10.94 25.20 17.50
N GLY A 356 10.34 25.34 16.32
CA GLY A 356 11.03 25.62 15.06
C GLY A 356 11.69 24.38 14.39
N THR A 357 11.74 23.26 15.07
CA THR A 357 12.30 22.01 14.53
C THR A 357 11.21 21.27 13.75
N PHE A 358 11.49 20.94 12.46
CA PHE A 358 10.61 20.10 11.66
C PHE A 358 10.54 18.68 12.24
N VAL A 359 9.33 18.18 12.50
CA VAL A 359 9.11 16.86 13.13
C VAL A 359 8.40 15.89 12.20
N GLY A 360 7.74 16.37 11.14
CA GLY A 360 7.10 15.48 10.19
C GLY A 360 6.16 16.14 9.21
N THR A 361 5.74 15.35 8.21
CA THR A 361 4.78 15.73 7.17
C THR A 361 3.98 14.52 6.74
N THR A 362 2.73 14.74 6.35
CA THR A 362 1.87 13.72 5.74
C THR A 362 1.16 14.34 4.55
N SER A 363 1.25 13.67 3.39
CA SER A 363 0.87 14.25 2.10
C SER A 363 -0.59 14.03 1.70
N TYR A 364 -1.39 13.35 2.51
CA TYR A 364 -2.82 13.14 2.23
C TYR A 364 -3.65 12.87 3.50
N GLN A 365 -4.97 12.96 3.37
CA GLN A 365 -5.90 13.12 4.48
C GLN A 365 -6.05 11.94 5.46
N TYR A 366 -5.86 10.69 5.03
CA TYR A 366 -6.28 9.54 5.83
C TYR A 366 -5.31 9.09 6.93
N PRO A 367 -3.97 9.13 6.79
CA PRO A 367 -3.09 8.65 7.84
C PRO A 367 -3.21 9.48 9.11
N PRO A 368 -3.19 8.85 10.31
CA PRO A 368 -3.04 9.58 11.55
C PRO A 368 -1.67 10.27 11.59
N ARG A 369 -1.64 11.50 12.07
CA ARG A 369 -0.43 12.29 12.29
C ARG A 369 0.19 11.86 13.61
N ILE A 370 1.25 11.07 13.51
CA ILE A 370 2.02 10.56 14.63
C ILE A 370 3.48 10.90 14.35
N TYR A 371 4.00 11.93 15.00
CA TYR A 371 5.34 12.46 14.74
C TYR A 371 6.22 12.32 15.96
N ASN A 372 7.43 11.80 15.80
CA ASN A 372 8.40 11.73 16.85
C ASN A 372 9.03 13.10 17.09
N VAL A 373 9.03 13.55 18.35
CA VAL A 373 9.72 14.76 18.80
C VAL A 373 11.02 14.31 19.46
N PRO A 374 12.20 14.57 18.87
CA PRO A 374 13.48 14.14 19.42
C PRO A 374 13.77 14.75 20.78
N ALA A 375 14.61 14.09 21.57
CA ALA A 375 15.14 14.65 22.83
C ALA A 375 15.83 16.01 22.58
N GLY A 376 15.64 16.95 23.50
CA GLY A 376 16.22 18.28 23.41
C GLY A 376 15.46 19.29 22.53
N VAL A 377 14.41 18.87 21.81
CA VAL A 377 13.51 19.77 21.10
C VAL A 377 12.54 20.44 22.08
N LEU A 378 11.95 19.68 23.00
CA LEU A 378 11.14 20.21 24.09
C LEU A 378 12.03 20.83 25.15
N LYS A 379 11.55 21.87 25.84
CA LYS A 379 12.26 22.64 26.86
C LYS A 379 11.35 22.90 28.05
N GLU A 380 11.95 23.14 29.19
CA GLU A 380 11.24 23.72 30.36
C GLU A 380 10.61 25.07 29.95
N GLY A 381 9.40 25.33 30.42
CA GLY A 381 8.63 26.52 30.07
C GLY A 381 7.81 26.36 28.80
N THR A 382 7.66 27.45 28.05
CA THR A 382 6.80 27.49 26.88
C THR A 382 7.43 26.79 25.70
N ASN A 383 6.66 25.87 25.09
CA ASN A 383 6.96 25.17 23.85
C ASN A 383 5.89 25.50 22.80
N ASN A 384 6.30 25.68 21.55
CA ASN A 384 5.41 25.98 20.47
C ASN A 384 5.27 24.77 19.52
N VAL A 385 4.04 24.40 19.22
CA VAL A 385 3.67 23.46 18.14
C VAL A 385 3.10 24.27 16.99
N THR A 386 3.68 24.13 15.81
CA THR A 386 3.23 24.81 14.60
C THR A 386 2.83 23.79 13.55
N VAL A 387 1.63 23.93 13.00
CA VAL A 387 1.12 23.12 11.86
C VAL A 387 0.91 24.03 10.67
N ARG A 388 1.57 23.73 9.57
CA ARG A 388 1.27 24.26 8.24
C ARG A 388 0.41 23.27 7.50
N LEU A 389 -0.89 23.50 7.43
CA LEU A 389 -1.86 22.69 6.72
C LEU A 389 -1.92 23.11 5.26
N PHE A 390 -2.07 22.15 4.35
CA PHE A 390 -2.29 22.36 2.93
C PHE A 390 -3.68 21.90 2.54
N SER A 391 -4.48 22.78 1.93
CA SER A 391 -5.76 22.48 1.33
C SER A 391 -5.66 22.56 -0.19
N GLN A 392 -6.00 21.49 -0.87
CA GLN A 392 -5.99 21.43 -2.35
C GLN A 392 -7.40 21.44 -2.94
N ASN A 393 -8.36 20.89 -2.19
CA ASN A 393 -9.72 20.64 -2.68
C ASN A 393 -10.79 21.38 -1.86
N GLY A 394 -10.39 22.40 -1.11
CA GLY A 394 -11.32 23.25 -0.37
C GLY A 394 -11.94 22.63 0.88
N SER A 395 -11.36 21.60 1.45
CA SER A 395 -11.86 20.92 2.64
C SER A 395 -10.83 20.79 3.77
N GLY A 396 -9.83 21.68 3.77
CA GLY A 396 -8.76 21.69 4.78
C GLY A 396 -9.33 21.75 6.19
N SER A 397 -9.03 20.72 7.04
CA SER A 397 -9.56 20.63 8.40
C SER A 397 -8.75 19.67 9.28
N PHE A 398 -8.92 19.80 10.60
CA PHE A 398 -8.57 18.76 11.56
C PHE A 398 -9.80 17.88 11.79
N VAL A 399 -9.64 16.56 11.65
CA VAL A 399 -10.78 15.63 11.76
C VAL A 399 -11.23 15.51 13.21
N PRO A 400 -12.50 15.79 13.55
CA PRO A 400 -13.01 15.64 14.92
C PRO A 400 -12.86 14.21 15.46
N GLU A 401 -12.96 14.08 16.78
CA GLU A 401 -12.95 12.78 17.50
C GLU A 401 -11.64 11.98 17.35
N LYS A 402 -10.54 12.64 16.99
CA LYS A 402 -9.20 12.08 16.92
C LYS A 402 -8.33 12.63 18.06
N PRO A 403 -7.28 11.91 18.49
CA PRO A 403 -6.41 12.38 19.54
C PRO A 403 -5.51 13.55 19.08
N TYR A 404 -5.63 14.69 19.75
CA TYR A 404 -4.75 15.85 19.60
C TYR A 404 -3.99 16.03 20.91
N LYS A 405 -2.78 15.49 21.00
CA LYS A 405 -2.00 15.48 22.24
C LYS A 405 -0.51 15.26 22.02
N LEU A 406 0.27 15.67 22.99
CA LEU A 406 1.68 15.34 23.12
C LEU A 406 1.83 14.23 24.17
N LEU A 407 2.34 13.08 23.77
CA LEU A 407 2.67 11.96 24.64
C LEU A 407 4.13 12.14 25.09
N LEU A 408 4.33 12.45 26.34
CA LEU A 408 5.65 12.73 26.90
C LEU A 408 6.40 11.45 27.27
N GLY A 409 7.73 11.49 27.22
CA GLY A 409 8.55 10.32 27.50
C GLY A 409 8.52 9.84 28.95
N ASN A 410 7.92 10.61 29.87
CA ASN A 410 7.62 10.19 31.24
C ASN A 410 6.27 9.48 31.39
N GLY A 411 5.49 9.35 30.28
CA GLY A 411 4.18 8.72 30.27
C GLY A 411 2.99 9.66 30.46
N GLU A 412 3.23 10.95 30.72
CA GLU A 412 2.17 11.94 30.79
C GLU A 412 1.69 12.38 29.41
N GLU A 413 0.48 12.94 29.37
CA GLU A 413 -0.14 13.48 28.18
C GLU A 413 -0.46 14.95 28.35
N VAL A 414 -0.17 15.75 27.34
CA VAL A 414 -0.57 17.17 27.27
C VAL A 414 -1.55 17.33 26.14
N SER A 415 -2.78 17.77 26.45
CA SER A 415 -3.81 18.01 25.43
C SER A 415 -3.41 19.16 24.51
N LEU A 416 -3.69 18.95 23.22
CA LEU A 416 -3.59 19.99 22.18
C LEU A 416 -4.97 20.36 21.62
N ASP A 417 -6.04 19.87 22.22
CA ASP A 417 -7.42 20.24 21.85
C ASP A 417 -7.69 21.72 22.09
N GLY A 418 -8.79 22.22 21.52
CA GLY A 418 -9.30 23.57 21.74
C GLY A 418 -8.54 24.64 20.92
N ASP A 419 -8.24 25.76 21.54
CA ASP A 419 -7.82 26.99 20.88
C ASP A 419 -6.39 26.94 20.35
N TRP A 420 -6.24 27.36 19.07
CA TRP A 420 -4.98 27.57 18.37
C TRP A 420 -4.97 28.97 17.76
N ARG A 421 -3.81 29.58 17.65
CA ARG A 421 -3.61 30.77 16.80
C ARG A 421 -3.63 30.33 15.34
N TYR A 422 -4.37 31.07 14.51
CA TYR A 422 -4.59 30.79 13.09
C TYR A 422 -4.28 32.00 12.20
N HIS A 423 -3.63 31.73 11.08
CA HIS A 423 -3.46 32.71 9.99
C HIS A 423 -3.44 32.00 8.62
N LEU A 424 -4.06 32.66 7.64
CA LEU A 424 -3.96 32.22 6.26
C LEU A 424 -2.54 32.49 5.74
N GLY A 425 -1.92 31.48 5.13
CA GLY A 425 -0.65 31.62 4.43
C GLY A 425 -0.86 32.10 2.98
N ALA A 426 -0.58 31.22 2.00
CA ALA A 426 -0.81 31.49 0.60
C ALA A 426 -2.20 31.03 0.16
N PRO A 427 -3.11 31.91 -0.25
CA PRO A 427 -4.35 31.52 -0.93
C PRO A 427 -4.02 31.00 -2.34
N MET A 428 -4.64 29.88 -2.70
CA MET A 428 -4.42 29.22 -3.98
C MET A 428 -5.74 28.90 -4.70
N VAL A 429 -5.68 28.72 -6.00
CA VAL A 429 -6.76 28.08 -6.75
C VAL A 429 -6.83 26.59 -6.40
N HIS A 430 -7.94 25.94 -6.77
CA HIS A 430 -8.08 24.49 -6.63
C HIS A 430 -6.83 23.76 -7.15
N GLY A 431 -6.37 22.76 -6.40
CA GLY A 431 -5.22 21.96 -6.79
C GLY A 431 -5.42 21.26 -8.15
N PRO A 432 -4.36 20.96 -8.88
CA PRO A 432 -4.47 20.26 -10.15
C PRO A 432 -5.04 18.85 -9.96
N GLY A 433 -5.90 18.44 -10.88
CA GLY A 433 -6.40 17.07 -10.93
C GLY A 433 -5.28 16.08 -11.16
N MET A 434 -5.47 14.84 -10.71
CA MET A 434 -4.56 13.73 -10.91
C MET A 434 -5.32 12.50 -11.40
N GLU A 435 -4.79 11.82 -12.41
CA GLU A 435 -5.30 10.53 -12.86
C GLU A 435 -4.82 9.40 -11.95
N PHE A 436 -5.75 8.62 -11.47
CA PHE A 436 -5.45 7.41 -10.71
C PHE A 436 -5.42 6.21 -11.66
N TRP A 437 -4.22 5.84 -12.09
CA TRP A 437 -3.99 4.78 -13.07
C TRP A 437 -4.60 3.44 -12.66
N CYS A 438 -4.58 3.14 -11.37
CA CYS A 438 -5.20 1.93 -10.81
C CYS A 438 -6.73 1.93 -10.86
N TYR A 439 -7.38 3.06 -11.21
CA TYR A 439 -8.83 3.13 -11.35
C TYR A 439 -9.32 2.74 -12.76
N LYS A 440 -8.38 2.56 -13.70
CA LYS A 440 -8.74 2.26 -15.09
C LYS A 440 -9.21 0.82 -15.22
N PRO A 441 -10.16 0.56 -16.13
CA PRO A 441 -10.73 -0.78 -16.31
C PRO A 441 -9.65 -1.82 -16.61
N THR A 442 -9.79 -3.02 -16.08
CA THR A 442 -8.96 -4.22 -16.25
C THR A 442 -7.55 -4.19 -15.65
N VAL A 443 -6.98 -3.03 -15.35
CA VAL A 443 -5.54 -2.91 -15.06
C VAL A 443 -5.08 -3.69 -13.84
N LEU A 444 -5.95 -3.86 -12.84
CA LEU A 444 -5.65 -4.63 -11.63
C LEU A 444 -6.01 -6.11 -11.79
N TYR A 445 -7.02 -6.43 -12.61
CA TYR A 445 -7.23 -7.80 -13.03
C TYR A 445 -5.98 -8.35 -13.71
N ASN A 446 -5.47 -7.61 -14.70
CA ASN A 446 -4.31 -8.03 -15.49
C ASN A 446 -3.07 -8.32 -14.64
N SER A 447 -2.80 -7.48 -13.64
CA SER A 447 -1.56 -7.54 -12.86
C SER A 447 -1.67 -8.23 -11.50
N MET A 448 -2.85 -8.20 -10.87
CA MET A 448 -3.00 -8.62 -9.48
C MET A 448 -3.95 -9.82 -9.28
N ILE A 449 -4.83 -10.10 -10.25
CA ILE A 449 -5.78 -11.22 -10.17
C ILE A 449 -5.42 -12.33 -11.13
N HIS A 450 -5.16 -12.02 -12.40
CA HIS A 450 -4.86 -13.04 -13.41
C HIS A 450 -3.70 -13.98 -13.02
N PRO A 451 -2.59 -13.53 -12.41
CA PRO A 451 -1.53 -14.42 -11.96
C PRO A 451 -1.96 -15.46 -10.91
N LEU A 452 -3.13 -15.28 -10.30
CA LEU A 452 -3.64 -16.10 -9.20
C LEU A 452 -4.76 -17.06 -9.61
N VAL A 453 -5.27 -16.98 -10.85
CA VAL A 453 -6.46 -17.74 -11.30
C VAL A 453 -6.28 -19.26 -11.24
N ASN A 454 -5.05 -19.74 -11.21
CA ASN A 454 -4.74 -21.16 -11.09
C ASN A 454 -4.76 -21.67 -9.65
N LEU A 455 -4.87 -20.81 -8.64
CA LEU A 455 -4.87 -21.23 -7.24
C LEU A 455 -6.24 -21.77 -6.82
N PRO A 456 -6.31 -22.99 -6.29
CA PRO A 456 -7.47 -23.44 -5.54
C PRO A 456 -7.60 -22.60 -4.26
N VAL A 457 -8.82 -22.07 -4.00
CA VAL A 457 -9.12 -21.26 -2.82
C VAL A 457 -10.44 -21.70 -2.20
N ALA A 458 -10.59 -21.48 -0.87
CA ALA A 458 -11.84 -21.72 -0.15
C ALA A 458 -12.89 -20.66 -0.52
N GLY A 459 -12.47 -19.46 -0.86
CA GLY A 459 -13.38 -18.38 -1.22
C GLY A 459 -12.68 -17.05 -1.45
N VAL A 460 -13.51 -16.06 -1.76
CA VAL A 460 -13.11 -14.66 -1.96
C VAL A 460 -13.79 -13.79 -0.91
N VAL A 461 -13.02 -12.93 -0.26
CA VAL A 461 -13.53 -11.88 0.62
C VAL A 461 -13.39 -10.55 -0.12
N TRP A 462 -14.52 -9.95 -0.46
CA TRP A 462 -14.58 -8.72 -1.24
C TRP A 462 -15.13 -7.55 -0.41
N TYR A 463 -14.37 -6.44 -0.35
CA TYR A 463 -14.84 -5.21 0.30
C TYR A 463 -14.53 -3.99 -0.59
N GLN A 464 -15.54 -3.60 -1.36
CA GLN A 464 -15.46 -2.51 -2.33
C GLN A 464 -16.88 -2.01 -2.62
N GLY A 465 -17.04 -0.79 -3.08
CA GLY A 465 -18.33 -0.22 -3.47
C GLY A 465 -18.33 1.30 -3.47
N GLU A 466 -17.58 1.92 -2.58
CA GLU A 466 -17.56 3.37 -2.37
C GLU A 466 -17.19 4.12 -3.66
N SER A 467 -16.23 3.61 -4.43
CA SER A 467 -15.81 4.22 -5.70
C SER A 467 -16.83 4.03 -6.85
N ASN A 468 -17.84 3.18 -6.64
CA ASN A 468 -18.93 2.98 -7.59
C ASN A 468 -20.25 3.64 -7.20
N VAL A 469 -20.31 4.41 -6.10
CA VAL A 469 -21.55 5.04 -5.60
C VAL A 469 -22.22 5.91 -6.68
N SER A 470 -21.45 6.66 -7.45
CA SER A 470 -21.97 7.46 -8.57
C SER A 470 -22.57 6.61 -9.71
N ARG A 471 -22.23 5.33 -9.77
CA ARG A 471 -22.68 4.35 -10.77
C ARG A 471 -23.35 3.14 -10.13
N ARG A 472 -24.00 3.33 -8.99
CA ARG A 472 -24.62 2.26 -8.19
C ARG A 472 -25.59 1.39 -8.97
N ASN A 473 -26.24 1.93 -10.01
CA ASN A 473 -27.21 1.21 -10.84
C ASN A 473 -26.57 0.08 -11.69
N GLU A 474 -25.27 0.22 -12.02
CA GLU A 474 -24.50 -0.77 -12.78
C GLU A 474 -23.78 -1.76 -11.87
N TYR A 475 -23.60 -1.41 -10.58
CA TYR A 475 -22.70 -2.12 -9.67
C TYR A 475 -23.05 -3.59 -9.48
N GLY A 476 -24.35 -3.91 -9.34
CA GLY A 476 -24.80 -5.30 -9.20
C GLY A 476 -24.45 -6.17 -10.41
N ALA A 477 -24.63 -5.63 -11.61
CA ALA A 477 -24.24 -6.32 -12.84
C ALA A 477 -22.73 -6.49 -12.97
N LEU A 478 -21.96 -5.44 -12.67
CA LEU A 478 -20.49 -5.50 -12.68
C LEU A 478 -19.95 -6.54 -11.68
N LEU A 479 -20.48 -6.57 -10.47
CA LEU A 479 -20.08 -7.54 -9.44
C LEU A 479 -20.42 -8.98 -9.83
N THR A 480 -21.57 -9.20 -10.47
CA THR A 480 -21.95 -10.54 -10.96
C THR A 480 -21.05 -10.99 -12.12
N THR A 481 -20.53 -10.04 -12.89
CA THR A 481 -19.67 -10.31 -14.05
C THR A 481 -18.21 -10.58 -13.64
N MET A 482 -17.77 -10.02 -12.53
CA MET A 482 -16.46 -10.23 -11.93
C MET A 482 -16.30 -11.68 -11.46
#